data_655e847525b2dbe881cbb58f952e5a8a
#
_entry.id   655e847525b2dbe881cbb58f952e5a8a
#
_cell.length_a   1.000
_cell.length_b   1.000
_cell.length_c   1.000
_cell.angle_alpha   90.00
_cell.angle_beta   90.00
_cell.angle_gamma   90.00
#
_symmetry.space_group_name_H-M   'P 1'
#
loop_
_entity.id
_entity.type
_entity.pdbx_description
1 polymer ?
#
loop_
_entity_poly.entity_id
_entity_poly.type
_entity_poly.pdbx_seq_one_letter_code
_entity_poly.pdbx_strand_id
1 'polypeptide(L)'
;MSNMNYQVPQHINRDKIFIIQKSVIDGRLDPKMALYNQSVQHALFPMVKLKSLLLSKPQYGANEAGIIRDNNEQPRYIRITDIDENGLISLDELGATVANLDDKYILNENDIVIARSGATVGKAYIHKLLPYTCVYAGYLIRFVVDSEKILPDYLFAYTQLSPYKEWVNAIQRPSAQPNINAEEYQSLEIPLPNLSKQQEIVAYINAAYTQKQAKEAEAQQLLDSIDDYLLKELGITIPNVDNELNNRIFYSSFSKIEGNRIDPIYSLYLGKNASSTEYKNISLRSIAHIVKGNALSSSDVEDGNIPVIAGGQTSPYSHNQANYEGNVITVSASGAYAGYVWYHDNPIYATDCCVIFSKDELRFMTKYLFEVLKLQQKGIYRSQTGAAQPHVYTADLQMLNIPTVPITKQQEIVTYIADIRTRAKALQTEGKTILENAKRKVEQMIIGE
;
A
#
# COMPACT_ATOMS: atom_id res chain seq x y z
N MET A 1 36.99 -41.93 18.51
CA MET A 1 37.16 -40.97 17.38
C MET A 1 37.22 -39.57 18.00
N SER A 2 38.39 -38.92 17.91
CA SER A 2 38.63 -37.61 18.53
C SER A 2 37.70 -36.56 17.95
N ASN A 3 36.96 -35.87 18.81
CA ASN A 3 36.25 -34.63 18.48
C ASN A 3 37.28 -33.57 18.07
N MET A 4 37.60 -33.46 16.78
CA MET A 4 38.34 -32.31 16.27
C MET A 4 37.41 -31.11 16.37
N ASN A 5 37.60 -30.25 17.35
CA ASN A 5 37.01 -28.92 17.42
C ASN A 5 37.64 -28.05 16.33
N TYR A 6 37.13 -28.18 15.11
CA TYR A 6 37.55 -27.33 14.02
C TYR A 6 36.90 -25.96 14.20
N GLN A 7 37.70 -24.91 14.26
CA GLN A 7 37.19 -23.53 14.33
C GLN A 7 37.43 -22.81 13.01
N VAL A 8 36.43 -22.14 12.49
CA VAL A 8 36.58 -21.28 11.32
C VAL A 8 37.53 -20.13 11.67
N PRO A 9 38.62 -19.91 10.91
CA PRO A 9 39.54 -18.80 11.16
C PRO A 9 38.83 -17.44 11.16
N GLN A 10 39.33 -16.51 12.00
CA GLN A 10 38.67 -15.19 12.20
C GLN A 10 38.58 -14.32 10.95
N HIS A 11 39.51 -14.50 9.99
CA HIS A 11 39.55 -13.73 8.74
C HIS A 11 38.55 -14.22 7.67
N ILE A 12 37.89 -15.35 7.92
CA ILE A 12 36.91 -15.90 6.99
C ILE A 12 35.53 -15.30 7.28
N ASN A 13 34.85 -14.84 6.23
CA ASN A 13 33.47 -14.39 6.33
C ASN A 13 32.56 -15.54 6.76
N ARG A 14 32.03 -15.46 7.99
CA ARG A 14 31.22 -16.52 8.61
C ARG A 14 29.86 -16.67 7.94
N ASP A 15 29.39 -15.69 7.18
CA ASP A 15 28.15 -15.77 6.40
C ASP A 15 28.33 -16.67 5.15
N LYS A 16 29.59 -16.89 4.74
CA LYS A 16 29.90 -17.71 3.56
C LYS A 16 30.45 -19.08 3.90
N ILE A 17 31.15 -19.22 5.06
CA ILE A 17 31.78 -20.47 5.53
C ILE A 17 31.45 -20.65 7.00
N PHE A 18 30.74 -21.70 7.33
CA PHE A 18 30.35 -22.04 8.69
C PHE A 18 30.44 -23.57 8.89
N ILE A 19 30.50 -23.99 10.15
CA ILE A 19 30.53 -25.40 10.55
C ILE A 19 29.18 -25.73 11.16
N ILE A 20 28.57 -26.81 10.67
CA ILE A 20 27.31 -27.34 11.19
C ILE A 20 27.49 -28.77 11.65
N GLN A 21 26.65 -29.21 12.59
CA GLN A 21 26.60 -30.61 12.99
C GLN A 21 25.89 -31.43 11.90
N LYS A 22 26.41 -32.63 11.64
CA LYS A 22 25.82 -33.54 10.64
C LYS A 22 24.34 -33.85 10.91
N SER A 23 23.94 -33.87 12.17
CA SER A 23 22.55 -34.10 12.61
C SER A 23 21.56 -33.02 12.16
N VAL A 24 22.04 -31.82 11.76
CA VAL A 24 21.23 -30.68 11.28
C VAL A 24 20.95 -30.80 9.78
N ILE A 25 21.66 -31.70 9.08
CA ILE A 25 21.49 -31.91 7.64
C ILE A 25 20.38 -32.94 7.44
N ASP A 26 19.20 -32.47 7.04
CA ASP A 26 18.08 -33.34 6.68
C ASP A 26 18.05 -33.52 5.15
N GLY A 27 18.64 -34.62 4.68
CA GLY A 27 18.58 -35.12 3.30
C GLY A 27 19.11 -34.21 2.19
N ARG A 28 19.36 -32.91 2.46
CA ARG A 28 19.78 -31.90 1.48
C ARG A 28 20.99 -31.13 1.98
N LEU A 29 22.08 -31.16 1.20
CA LEU A 29 23.29 -30.35 1.47
C LEU A 29 23.05 -28.90 0.97
N ASP A 30 22.15 -28.19 1.62
CA ASP A 30 21.83 -26.80 1.32
C ASP A 30 22.25 -25.94 2.52
N PRO A 31 23.22 -25.02 2.33
CA PRO A 31 23.68 -24.16 3.43
C PRO A 31 22.59 -23.34 4.10
N LYS A 32 21.61 -22.82 3.33
CA LYS A 32 20.52 -22.02 3.87
C LYS A 32 19.58 -22.86 4.73
N MET A 33 19.20 -24.06 4.25
CA MET A 33 18.39 -24.99 5.04
C MET A 33 19.10 -25.45 6.30
N ALA A 34 20.41 -25.69 6.22
CA ALA A 34 21.20 -26.10 7.38
C ALA A 34 21.24 -24.98 8.45
N LEU A 35 21.39 -23.70 8.06
CA LEU A 35 21.32 -22.56 8.97
C LEU A 35 19.93 -22.43 9.59
N TYR A 36 18.89 -22.54 8.78
CA TYR A 36 17.50 -22.52 9.27
C TYR A 36 17.25 -23.65 10.27
N ASN A 37 17.62 -24.91 9.94
CA ASN A 37 17.44 -26.02 10.85
C ASN A 37 18.21 -25.82 12.17
N GLN A 38 19.36 -25.13 12.14
CA GLN A 38 20.10 -24.77 13.36
C GLN A 38 19.36 -23.70 14.18
N SER A 39 18.75 -22.70 13.55
CA SER A 39 18.04 -21.63 14.26
C SER A 39 16.78 -22.13 14.99
N VAL A 40 16.10 -23.15 14.45
CA VAL A 40 14.88 -23.71 15.06
C VAL A 40 15.12 -24.88 16.02
N GLN A 41 16.37 -25.31 16.23
CA GLN A 41 16.71 -26.43 17.14
C GLN A 41 16.27 -26.21 18.61
N HIS A 42 16.09 -24.96 19.00
CA HIS A 42 15.72 -24.58 20.38
C HIS A 42 14.24 -24.27 20.56
N ALA A 43 13.39 -24.66 19.57
CA ALA A 43 11.94 -24.46 19.71
C ALA A 43 11.40 -25.08 21.01
N LEU A 44 10.54 -24.32 21.72
CA LEU A 44 9.97 -24.73 23.01
C LEU A 44 8.98 -25.88 22.89
N PHE A 45 8.51 -26.16 21.68
CA PHE A 45 7.50 -27.17 21.39
C PHE A 45 7.98 -28.13 20.31
N PRO A 46 7.43 -29.38 20.26
CA PRO A 46 7.77 -30.33 19.20
C PRO A 46 7.53 -29.74 17.80
N MET A 47 8.52 -29.91 16.94
CA MET A 47 8.41 -29.53 15.52
C MET A 47 7.64 -30.61 14.77
N VAL A 48 6.54 -30.23 14.10
CA VAL A 48 5.63 -31.15 13.41
C VAL A 48 5.47 -30.71 11.96
N LYS A 49 5.63 -31.65 11.01
CA LYS A 49 5.50 -31.37 9.58
C LYS A 49 4.06 -30.98 9.23
N LEU A 50 3.89 -29.90 8.47
CA LEU A 50 2.58 -29.42 8.00
C LEU A 50 1.75 -30.55 7.38
N LYS A 51 2.38 -31.47 6.64
CA LYS A 51 1.72 -32.64 6.03
C LYS A 51 0.83 -33.43 6.99
N SER A 52 1.28 -33.61 8.24
CA SER A 52 0.55 -34.39 9.26
C SER A 52 -0.58 -33.61 9.93
N LEU A 53 -0.65 -32.30 9.69
CA LEU A 53 -1.64 -31.38 10.23
C LEU A 53 -2.75 -31.03 9.25
N LEU A 54 -2.72 -31.61 8.04
CA LEU A 54 -3.71 -31.34 6.99
C LEU A 54 -4.84 -32.37 6.99
N LEU A 55 -6.07 -31.91 6.76
CA LEU A 55 -7.24 -32.76 6.53
C LEU A 55 -7.26 -33.33 5.10
N SER A 56 -6.73 -32.60 4.12
CA SER A 56 -6.74 -32.96 2.72
C SER A 56 -5.42 -32.63 2.04
N LYS A 57 -5.21 -33.16 0.83
CA LYS A 57 -4.05 -32.77 0.01
C LYS A 57 -4.17 -31.30 -0.39
N PRO A 58 -3.06 -30.54 -0.37
CA PRO A 58 -3.06 -29.17 -0.86
C PRO A 58 -3.55 -29.07 -2.30
N GLN A 59 -4.25 -27.99 -2.62
CA GLN A 59 -4.87 -27.79 -3.93
C GLN A 59 -4.39 -26.46 -4.55
N TYR A 60 -3.94 -26.52 -5.80
CA TYR A 60 -3.64 -25.33 -6.59
C TYR A 60 -4.94 -24.64 -7.02
N GLY A 61 -4.93 -23.30 -7.10
CA GLY A 61 -6.08 -22.51 -7.50
C GLY A 61 -6.38 -22.54 -8.99
N ALA A 62 -7.37 -21.75 -9.40
CA ALA A 62 -7.83 -21.65 -10.78
C ALA A 62 -6.76 -21.02 -11.69
N ASN A 63 -6.54 -21.63 -12.84
CA ASN A 63 -5.65 -21.06 -13.88
C ASN A 63 -6.49 -20.25 -14.88
N GLU A 64 -7.22 -19.26 -14.37
CA GLU A 64 -8.11 -18.39 -15.12
C GLU A 64 -7.54 -16.96 -15.13
N ALA A 65 -7.87 -16.19 -16.17
CA ALA A 65 -7.59 -14.77 -16.21
C ALA A 65 -8.59 -14.02 -15.31
N GLY A 66 -8.08 -13.14 -14.46
CA GLY A 66 -8.94 -12.22 -13.69
C GLY A 66 -9.56 -11.17 -14.61
N ILE A 67 -10.87 -10.97 -14.49
CA ILE A 67 -11.61 -9.92 -15.17
C ILE A 67 -12.13 -8.89 -14.16
N ILE A 68 -12.62 -7.75 -14.63
CA ILE A 68 -13.20 -6.71 -13.77
C ILE A 68 -14.40 -7.28 -13.04
N ARG A 69 -14.48 -7.05 -11.73
CA ARG A 69 -15.63 -7.38 -10.88
C ARG A 69 -16.46 -6.13 -10.69
N ASP A 70 -17.71 -6.15 -11.14
CA ASP A 70 -18.58 -4.97 -11.16
C ASP A 70 -19.38 -4.78 -9.86
N ASN A 71 -19.66 -5.88 -9.14
CA ASN A 71 -20.45 -5.87 -7.90
C ASN A 71 -20.16 -7.07 -7.00
N ASN A 72 -20.75 -7.11 -5.82
CA ASN A 72 -20.56 -8.17 -4.83
C ASN A 72 -21.39 -9.46 -5.09
N GLU A 73 -22.24 -9.50 -6.10
CA GLU A 73 -22.94 -10.72 -6.51
C GLU A 73 -22.02 -11.67 -7.27
N GLN A 74 -21.00 -11.11 -7.94
CA GLN A 74 -19.98 -11.89 -8.61
C GLN A 74 -18.97 -12.45 -7.59
N PRO A 75 -18.42 -13.67 -7.79
CA PRO A 75 -17.39 -14.23 -6.94
C PRO A 75 -16.13 -13.37 -6.98
N ARG A 76 -15.46 -13.22 -5.85
CA ARG A 76 -14.16 -12.53 -5.80
C ARG A 76 -13.03 -13.49 -6.10
N TYR A 77 -12.20 -13.16 -7.07
CA TYR A 77 -11.01 -13.91 -7.45
C TYR A 77 -9.80 -13.37 -6.67
N ILE A 78 -9.38 -14.11 -5.64
CA ILE A 78 -8.24 -13.72 -4.79
C ILE A 78 -6.94 -14.03 -5.53
N ARG A 79 -6.17 -12.98 -5.79
CA ARG A 79 -4.85 -13.03 -6.42
C ARG A 79 -3.76 -12.64 -5.41
N ILE A 80 -2.51 -12.97 -5.71
CA ILE A 80 -1.37 -12.58 -4.86
C ILE A 80 -1.31 -11.05 -4.65
N THR A 81 -1.70 -10.27 -5.66
CA THR A 81 -1.72 -8.80 -5.62
C THR A 81 -2.81 -8.23 -4.72
N ASP A 82 -3.84 -8.99 -4.42
CA ASP A 82 -4.96 -8.56 -3.57
C ASP A 82 -4.67 -8.77 -2.07
N ILE A 83 -3.61 -9.51 -1.75
CA ILE A 83 -3.19 -9.81 -0.38
C ILE A 83 -2.10 -8.81 0.03
N ASP A 84 -2.28 -8.12 1.15
CA ASP A 84 -1.29 -7.19 1.69
C ASP A 84 -0.10 -7.91 2.39
N GLU A 85 0.83 -7.15 2.95
CA GLU A 85 2.01 -7.67 3.67
C GLU A 85 1.68 -8.40 4.97
N ASN A 86 0.48 -8.22 5.51
CA ASN A 86 -0.03 -8.86 6.73
C ASN A 86 -0.96 -10.06 6.43
N GLY A 87 -1.13 -10.43 5.16
CA GLY A 87 -2.00 -11.50 4.75
C GLY A 87 -3.50 -11.14 4.78
N LEU A 88 -3.83 -9.86 4.64
CA LEU A 88 -5.20 -9.36 4.59
C LEU A 88 -5.54 -8.92 3.15
N ILE A 89 -6.83 -8.88 2.85
CA ILE A 89 -7.37 -8.31 1.61
C ILE A 89 -8.16 -7.05 1.91
N SER A 90 -8.09 -6.04 1.02
CA SER A 90 -8.96 -4.87 1.13
C SER A 90 -10.41 -5.25 0.88
N LEU A 91 -11.31 -4.89 1.78
CA LEU A 91 -12.75 -5.11 1.63
C LEU A 91 -13.42 -3.96 0.89
N ASP A 92 -12.79 -2.80 0.81
CA ASP A 92 -13.30 -1.60 0.12
C ASP A 92 -13.09 -1.68 -1.39
N GLU A 93 -12.24 -2.60 -1.86
CA GLU A 93 -11.99 -2.83 -3.27
C GLU A 93 -12.82 -4.02 -3.78
N LEU A 94 -13.46 -3.84 -4.93
CA LEU A 94 -14.19 -4.93 -5.59
C LEU A 94 -13.26 -6.09 -5.99
N GLY A 95 -12.01 -5.78 -6.35
CA GLY A 95 -11.03 -6.76 -6.81
C GLY A 95 -11.34 -7.30 -8.20
N ALA A 96 -10.97 -8.54 -8.45
CA ALA A 96 -11.23 -9.24 -9.71
C ALA A 96 -12.29 -10.34 -9.54
N THR A 97 -12.85 -10.82 -10.65
CA THR A 97 -13.67 -12.03 -10.74
C THR A 97 -13.13 -12.95 -11.85
N VAL A 98 -13.75 -14.11 -12.06
CA VAL A 98 -13.44 -15.06 -13.13
C VAL A 98 -14.65 -15.24 -14.04
N ALA A 99 -14.40 -15.52 -15.33
CA ALA A 99 -15.46 -15.78 -16.28
C ALA A 99 -16.20 -17.10 -16.00
N ASN A 100 -15.45 -18.12 -15.58
CA ASN A 100 -15.99 -19.45 -15.29
C ASN A 100 -15.69 -19.79 -13.82
N LEU A 101 -16.74 -19.98 -13.03
CA LEU A 101 -16.64 -20.46 -11.66
C LEU A 101 -16.60 -21.98 -11.66
N ASP A 102 -15.60 -22.56 -11.00
CA ASP A 102 -15.53 -23.99 -10.71
C ASP A 102 -15.53 -24.15 -9.18
N ASP A 103 -16.55 -24.82 -8.66
CA ASP A 103 -16.82 -24.94 -7.22
C ASP A 103 -15.64 -25.51 -6.42
N LYS A 104 -14.79 -26.33 -7.06
CA LYS A 104 -13.59 -26.87 -6.40
C LYS A 104 -12.61 -25.80 -5.92
N TYR A 105 -12.68 -24.58 -6.49
CA TYR A 105 -11.82 -23.45 -6.11
C TYR A 105 -12.49 -22.49 -5.12
N ILE A 106 -13.71 -22.78 -4.68
CA ILE A 106 -14.36 -21.99 -3.63
C ILE A 106 -13.58 -22.14 -2.33
N LEU A 107 -13.28 -21.02 -1.71
CA LEU A 107 -12.68 -20.96 -0.38
C LEU A 107 -13.78 -21.12 0.68
N ASN A 108 -13.51 -21.99 1.64
CA ASN A 108 -14.30 -22.14 2.85
C ASN A 108 -13.67 -21.34 4.00
N GLU A 109 -14.48 -21.06 5.01
CA GLU A 109 -13.97 -20.40 6.21
C GLU A 109 -12.78 -21.18 6.80
N ASN A 110 -11.73 -20.45 7.14
CA ASN A 110 -10.47 -20.95 7.68
C ASN A 110 -9.56 -21.69 6.69
N ASP A 111 -9.89 -21.75 5.41
CA ASP A 111 -8.92 -22.15 4.40
C ASP A 111 -7.73 -21.19 4.37
N ILE A 112 -6.52 -21.73 4.30
CA ILE A 112 -5.29 -20.93 4.18
C ILE A 112 -4.77 -21.10 2.77
N VAL A 113 -4.50 -19.97 2.08
CA VAL A 113 -3.85 -19.98 0.78
C VAL A 113 -2.48 -19.34 0.87
N ILE A 114 -1.48 -19.95 0.23
CA ILE A 114 -0.10 -19.50 0.26
C ILE A 114 0.42 -19.32 -1.17
N ALA A 115 1.09 -18.20 -1.41
CA ALA A 115 1.68 -17.88 -2.71
C ALA A 115 2.87 -18.82 -3.01
N ARG A 116 2.83 -19.45 -4.19
CA ARG A 116 3.84 -20.45 -4.61
C ARG A 116 4.99 -19.87 -5.42
N SER A 117 4.83 -18.70 -6.04
CA SER A 117 5.82 -18.21 -7.02
C SER A 117 5.93 -16.70 -7.05
N GLY A 118 7.05 -16.22 -7.62
CA GLY A 118 7.35 -14.79 -7.79
C GLY A 118 7.93 -14.12 -6.56
N ALA A 119 8.02 -12.80 -6.60
CA ALA A 119 8.61 -11.98 -5.51
C ALA A 119 7.84 -12.09 -4.17
N THR A 120 6.62 -12.60 -4.21
CA THR A 120 5.72 -12.74 -3.04
C THR A 120 5.56 -14.18 -2.57
N VAL A 121 6.43 -15.09 -3.02
CA VAL A 121 6.41 -16.49 -2.57
C VAL A 121 6.43 -16.57 -1.04
N GLY A 122 5.60 -17.44 -0.48
CA GLY A 122 5.43 -17.56 0.98
C GLY A 122 4.36 -16.65 1.58
N LYS A 123 3.86 -15.62 0.86
CA LYS A 123 2.78 -14.78 1.37
C LYS A 123 1.50 -15.62 1.58
N ALA A 124 0.95 -15.56 2.77
CA ALA A 124 -0.23 -16.33 3.18
C ALA A 124 -1.45 -15.44 3.40
N TYR A 125 -2.62 -16.01 3.17
CA TYR A 125 -3.93 -15.42 3.49
C TYR A 125 -4.80 -16.49 4.14
N ILE A 126 -5.49 -16.15 5.22
CA ILE A 126 -6.55 -16.98 5.81
C ILE A 126 -7.91 -16.46 5.39
N HIS A 127 -8.72 -17.32 4.81
CA HIS A 127 -10.07 -16.95 4.40
C HIS A 127 -11.01 -16.92 5.60
N LYS A 128 -11.64 -15.80 5.84
CA LYS A 128 -12.73 -15.63 6.79
C LYS A 128 -14.04 -15.41 6.04
N LEU A 129 -15.15 -15.75 6.67
CA LEU A 129 -16.47 -15.62 6.04
C LEU A 129 -16.70 -14.19 5.54
N LEU A 130 -17.01 -14.06 4.27
CA LEU A 130 -17.33 -12.82 3.58
C LEU A 130 -18.75 -12.88 3.03
N PRO A 131 -19.41 -11.73 2.76
CA PRO A 131 -20.78 -11.71 2.25
C PRO A 131 -20.89 -12.13 0.77
N TYR A 132 -19.82 -12.62 0.18
CA TYR A 132 -19.73 -13.08 -1.20
C TYR A 132 -18.78 -14.28 -1.33
N THR A 133 -18.98 -15.09 -2.37
CA THR A 133 -18.12 -16.23 -2.68
C THR A 133 -16.72 -15.77 -3.08
N CYS A 134 -15.69 -16.48 -2.60
CA CYS A 134 -14.30 -16.27 -2.98
C CYS A 134 -13.73 -17.52 -3.64
N VAL A 135 -12.97 -17.31 -4.72
CA VAL A 135 -12.14 -18.32 -5.38
C VAL A 135 -10.70 -17.79 -5.46
N TYR A 136 -9.72 -18.64 -5.68
CA TYR A 136 -8.30 -18.23 -5.61
C TYR A 136 -7.52 -18.66 -6.87
N ALA A 137 -6.49 -17.85 -7.18
CA ALA A 137 -5.68 -17.95 -8.39
C ALA A 137 -4.70 -19.14 -8.35
N GLY A 138 -4.30 -19.64 -9.52
CA GLY A 138 -3.41 -20.79 -9.69
C GLY A 138 -1.99 -20.60 -9.13
N TYR A 139 -1.61 -19.37 -8.82
CA TYR A 139 -0.36 -19.05 -8.11
C TYR A 139 -0.47 -19.18 -6.59
N LEU A 140 -1.64 -19.53 -6.07
CA LEU A 140 -1.91 -19.80 -4.67
C LEU A 140 -2.16 -21.31 -4.49
N ILE A 141 -1.73 -21.84 -3.35
CA ILE A 141 -2.00 -23.21 -2.93
C ILE A 141 -2.87 -23.17 -1.67
N ARG A 142 -4.01 -23.86 -1.69
CA ARG A 142 -4.91 -24.00 -0.54
C ARG A 142 -4.47 -25.12 0.37
N PHE A 143 -4.47 -24.86 1.67
CA PHE A 143 -4.23 -25.80 2.75
C PHE A 143 -5.43 -25.81 3.69
N VAL A 144 -5.98 -27.00 3.92
CA VAL A 144 -7.09 -27.23 4.86
C VAL A 144 -6.52 -28.02 6.03
N VAL A 145 -6.47 -27.39 7.20
CA VAL A 145 -5.86 -28.01 8.40
C VAL A 145 -6.87 -28.74 9.26
N ASP A 146 -6.37 -29.73 10.01
CA ASP A 146 -7.11 -30.46 11.02
C ASP A 146 -7.16 -29.62 12.32
N SER A 147 -8.31 -28.99 12.55
CA SER A 147 -8.51 -28.10 13.71
C SER A 147 -8.44 -28.83 15.06
N GLU A 148 -8.50 -30.16 15.09
CA GLU A 148 -8.25 -30.93 16.32
C GLU A 148 -6.75 -30.99 16.68
N LYS A 149 -5.87 -30.69 15.73
CA LYS A 149 -4.40 -30.70 15.92
C LYS A 149 -3.82 -29.29 15.90
N ILE A 150 -4.25 -28.44 14.96
CA ILE A 150 -3.73 -27.11 14.78
C ILE A 150 -4.85 -26.14 14.43
N LEU A 151 -4.93 -25.01 15.12
CA LEU A 151 -5.87 -23.94 14.79
C LEU A 151 -5.43 -23.25 13.49
N PRO A 152 -6.35 -23.03 12.52
CA PRO A 152 -6.04 -22.27 11.29
C PRO A 152 -5.41 -20.91 11.56
N ASP A 153 -5.95 -20.17 12.54
CA ASP A 153 -5.42 -18.87 12.95
C ASP A 153 -3.99 -18.96 13.54
N TYR A 154 -3.66 -20.08 14.22
CA TYR A 154 -2.29 -20.29 14.72
C TYR A 154 -1.32 -20.55 13.56
N LEU A 155 -1.69 -21.41 12.60
CA LEU A 155 -0.87 -21.60 11.41
C LEU A 155 -0.68 -20.29 10.64
N PHE A 156 -1.77 -19.55 10.44
CA PHE A 156 -1.70 -18.24 9.78
C PHE A 156 -0.79 -17.27 10.54
N ALA A 157 -0.93 -17.16 11.87
CA ALA A 157 -0.06 -16.33 12.69
C ALA A 157 1.41 -16.75 12.53
N TYR A 158 1.72 -18.06 12.54
CA TYR A 158 3.07 -18.56 12.32
C TYR A 158 3.65 -18.14 10.97
N THR A 159 2.83 -18.09 9.90
CA THR A 159 3.27 -17.63 8.58
C THR A 159 3.67 -16.14 8.54
N GLN A 160 3.33 -15.35 9.55
CA GLN A 160 3.70 -13.94 9.65
C GLN A 160 5.02 -13.73 10.42
N LEU A 161 5.58 -14.77 11.03
CA LEU A 161 6.75 -14.72 11.91
C LEU A 161 8.07 -14.91 11.14
N SER A 162 9.17 -14.49 11.77
CA SER A 162 10.52 -14.61 11.19
C SER A 162 10.92 -16.04 10.87
N PRO A 163 10.69 -17.06 11.73
CA PRO A 163 11.07 -18.44 11.44
C PRO A 163 10.44 -19.00 10.15
N TYR A 164 9.18 -18.67 9.88
CA TYR A 164 8.55 -19.06 8.62
C TYR A 164 9.16 -18.34 7.41
N LYS A 165 9.43 -17.05 7.53
CA LYS A 165 10.06 -16.26 6.45
C LYS A 165 11.47 -16.75 6.15
N GLU A 166 12.23 -17.13 7.19
CA GLU A 166 13.54 -17.73 7.06
C GLU A 166 13.46 -19.10 6.36
N TRP A 167 12.48 -19.94 6.72
CA TRP A 167 12.21 -21.20 6.03
C TRP A 167 11.90 -20.98 4.56
N VAL A 168 11.00 -20.03 4.24
CA VAL A 168 10.67 -19.67 2.86
C VAL A 168 11.92 -19.26 2.07
N ASN A 169 12.81 -18.46 2.67
CA ASN A 169 14.07 -18.06 2.04
C ASN A 169 15.06 -19.22 1.89
N ALA A 170 15.05 -20.16 2.82
CA ALA A 170 15.96 -21.30 2.84
C ALA A 170 15.54 -22.41 1.86
N ILE A 171 14.23 -22.70 1.75
CA ILE A 171 13.72 -23.77 0.87
C ILE A 171 13.80 -23.42 -0.61
N GLN A 172 13.76 -22.13 -0.95
CA GLN A 172 13.82 -21.67 -2.33
C GLN A 172 15.12 -22.07 -3.01
N ARG A 173 15.01 -22.58 -4.23
CA ARG A 173 16.17 -22.85 -5.07
C ARG A 173 16.64 -21.55 -5.74
N PRO A 174 17.98 -21.37 -5.94
CA PRO A 174 18.48 -20.31 -6.78
C PRO A 174 17.94 -20.47 -8.21
N SER A 175 16.94 -19.71 -8.57
CA SER A 175 16.34 -19.69 -9.89
C SER A 175 15.94 -18.26 -10.24
N ALA A 176 15.79 -17.98 -11.53
CA ALA A 176 15.34 -16.65 -11.99
C ALA A 176 13.95 -16.28 -11.43
N GLN A 177 13.12 -17.26 -11.10
CA GLN A 177 11.81 -17.08 -10.47
C GLN A 177 11.69 -18.00 -9.26
N PRO A 178 11.64 -17.45 -8.03
CA PRO A 178 11.39 -18.21 -6.81
C PRO A 178 10.10 -19.03 -6.93
N ASN A 179 10.15 -20.29 -6.48
CA ASN A 179 8.98 -21.18 -6.47
C ASN A 179 9.08 -22.17 -5.32
N ILE A 180 7.96 -22.40 -4.62
CA ILE A 180 7.79 -23.45 -3.61
C ILE A 180 6.53 -24.21 -3.98
N ASN A 181 6.62 -25.53 -4.20
CA ASN A 181 5.51 -26.36 -4.56
C ASN A 181 4.75 -26.90 -3.33
N ALA A 182 3.62 -27.57 -3.56
CA ALA A 182 2.78 -28.09 -2.49
C ALA A 182 3.50 -29.14 -1.61
N GLU A 183 4.40 -29.94 -2.17
CA GLU A 183 5.15 -30.97 -1.42
C GLU A 183 6.20 -30.33 -0.54
N GLU A 184 6.88 -29.29 -1.07
CA GLU A 184 7.85 -28.51 -0.29
C GLU A 184 7.16 -27.80 0.88
N TYR A 185 5.99 -27.17 0.68
CA TYR A 185 5.20 -26.61 1.80
C TYR A 185 4.79 -27.66 2.83
N GLN A 186 4.43 -28.86 2.40
CA GLN A 186 4.09 -29.94 3.32
C GLN A 186 5.27 -30.39 4.20
N SER A 187 6.50 -30.11 3.78
CA SER A 187 7.72 -30.41 4.57
C SER A 187 8.02 -29.36 5.65
N LEU A 188 7.33 -28.19 5.63
CA LEU A 188 7.48 -27.17 6.67
C LEU A 188 7.22 -27.77 8.04
N GLU A 189 8.18 -27.61 8.95
CA GLU A 189 8.04 -27.99 10.35
C GLU A 189 7.58 -26.79 11.18
N ILE A 190 6.55 -27.01 12.01
CA ILE A 190 5.88 -25.97 12.78
C ILE A 190 5.98 -26.36 14.26
N PRO A 191 6.43 -25.45 15.15
CA PRO A 191 6.34 -25.67 16.59
C PRO A 191 4.88 -25.85 16.99
N LEU A 192 4.53 -26.98 17.56
CA LEU A 192 3.13 -27.34 17.84
C LEU A 192 2.85 -27.44 19.35
N PRO A 193 2.45 -26.34 20.01
CA PRO A 193 1.90 -26.39 21.35
C PRO A 193 0.53 -27.05 21.38
N ASN A 194 0.01 -27.37 22.57
CA ASN A 194 -1.36 -27.82 22.72
C ASN A 194 -2.37 -26.73 22.31
N LEU A 195 -3.62 -27.12 21.99
CA LEU A 195 -4.65 -26.22 21.49
C LEU A 195 -4.90 -25.00 22.40
N SER A 196 -4.87 -25.19 23.72
CA SER A 196 -5.05 -24.08 24.67
C SER A 196 -3.95 -23.01 24.53
N LYS A 197 -2.70 -23.45 24.34
CA LYS A 197 -1.58 -22.51 24.12
C LYS A 197 -1.64 -21.86 22.73
N GLN A 198 -2.10 -22.59 21.71
CA GLN A 198 -2.38 -22.02 20.39
C GLN A 198 -3.44 -20.91 20.51
N GLN A 199 -4.54 -21.13 21.25
CA GLN A 199 -5.58 -20.12 21.50
C GLN A 199 -5.04 -18.87 22.19
N GLU A 200 -4.18 -19.05 23.20
CA GLU A 200 -3.52 -17.93 23.90
C GLU A 200 -2.69 -17.08 22.91
N ILE A 201 -1.89 -17.73 22.08
CA ILE A 201 -1.05 -17.08 21.06
C ILE A 201 -1.90 -16.33 20.04
N VAL A 202 -2.94 -17.00 19.53
CA VAL A 202 -3.89 -16.39 18.56
C VAL A 202 -4.59 -15.18 19.18
N ALA A 203 -5.07 -15.29 20.41
CA ALA A 203 -5.72 -14.17 21.09
C ALA A 203 -4.76 -12.97 21.28
N TYR A 204 -3.50 -13.24 21.61
CA TYR A 204 -2.48 -12.22 21.79
C TYR A 204 -2.17 -11.47 20.48
N ILE A 205 -1.93 -12.19 19.38
CA ILE A 205 -1.63 -11.57 18.11
C ILE A 205 -2.85 -10.83 17.52
N ASN A 206 -4.06 -11.38 17.65
CA ASN A 206 -5.29 -10.75 17.20
C ASN A 206 -5.58 -9.44 17.95
N ALA A 207 -5.30 -9.38 19.25
CA ALA A 207 -5.40 -8.14 20.01
C ALA A 207 -4.47 -7.04 19.45
N ALA A 208 -3.26 -7.40 19.02
CA ALA A 208 -2.32 -6.47 18.41
C ALA A 208 -2.80 -6.00 17.00
N TYR A 209 -3.37 -6.89 16.20
CA TYR A 209 -4.00 -6.51 14.92
C TYR A 209 -5.15 -5.53 15.14
N THR A 210 -6.03 -5.80 16.11
CA THR A 210 -7.14 -4.90 16.47
C THR A 210 -6.64 -3.52 16.89
N GLN A 211 -5.60 -3.46 17.72
CA GLN A 211 -5.01 -2.19 18.15
C GLN A 211 -4.37 -1.44 16.97
N LYS A 212 -3.64 -2.14 16.09
CA LYS A 212 -3.08 -1.54 14.86
C LYS A 212 -4.19 -0.94 14.00
N GLN A 213 -5.26 -1.68 13.72
CA GLN A 213 -6.40 -1.21 12.92
C GLN A 213 -7.08 0.01 13.56
N ALA A 214 -7.25 0.02 14.87
CA ALA A 214 -7.81 1.17 15.59
C ALA A 214 -6.92 2.42 15.43
N LYS A 215 -5.58 2.27 15.52
CA LYS A 215 -4.64 3.38 15.30
C LYS A 215 -4.65 3.88 13.85
N GLU A 216 -4.76 3.00 12.89
CA GLU A 216 -4.86 3.35 11.47
C GLU A 216 -6.19 4.06 11.17
N ALA A 217 -7.29 3.61 11.75
CA ALA A 217 -8.60 4.27 11.64
C ALA A 217 -8.59 5.68 12.27
N GLU A 218 -7.99 5.83 13.46
CA GLU A 218 -7.81 7.13 14.11
C GLU A 218 -6.95 8.08 13.25
N ALA A 219 -5.87 7.58 12.68
CA ALA A 219 -5.01 8.33 11.78
C ALA A 219 -5.78 8.79 10.51
N GLN A 220 -6.60 7.91 9.94
CA GLN A 220 -7.41 8.25 8.77
C GLN A 220 -8.46 9.31 9.10
N GLN A 221 -9.16 9.21 10.23
CA GLN A 221 -10.10 10.22 10.68
C GLN A 221 -9.44 11.60 10.84
N LEU A 222 -8.22 11.65 11.38
CA LEU A 222 -7.46 12.90 11.45
C LEU A 222 -7.17 13.47 10.05
N LEU A 223 -6.75 12.63 9.11
CA LEU A 223 -6.47 13.08 7.73
C LEU A 223 -7.75 13.56 7.02
N ASP A 224 -8.86 12.86 7.21
CA ASP A 224 -10.15 13.22 6.60
C ASP A 224 -10.69 14.56 7.17
N SER A 225 -10.36 14.88 8.43
CA SER A 225 -10.76 16.14 9.06
C SER A 225 -10.09 17.39 8.46
N ILE A 226 -9.04 17.23 7.65
CA ILE A 226 -8.32 18.35 7.02
C ILE A 226 -9.23 19.12 6.04
N ASP A 227 -9.99 18.39 5.23
CA ASP A 227 -10.90 19.03 4.26
C ASP A 227 -11.97 19.84 4.98
N ASP A 228 -12.62 19.30 6.00
CA ASP A 228 -13.63 19.99 6.80
C ASP A 228 -13.05 21.23 7.50
N TYR A 229 -11.84 21.10 8.05
CA TYR A 229 -11.13 22.24 8.65
C TYR A 229 -10.88 23.35 7.62
N LEU A 230 -10.36 23.01 6.44
CA LEU A 230 -10.10 23.98 5.38
C LEU A 230 -11.39 24.67 4.90
N LEU A 231 -12.46 23.89 4.68
CA LEU A 231 -13.75 24.43 4.27
C LEU A 231 -14.25 25.46 5.29
N LYS A 232 -14.15 25.15 6.58
CA LYS A 232 -14.56 26.03 7.67
C LYS A 232 -13.70 27.30 7.74
N GLU A 233 -12.36 27.14 7.76
CA GLU A 233 -11.42 28.27 7.94
C GLU A 233 -11.41 29.23 6.75
N LEU A 234 -11.72 28.73 5.56
CA LEU A 234 -11.80 29.52 4.34
C LEU A 234 -13.21 29.98 4.02
N GLY A 235 -14.21 29.62 4.84
CA GLY A 235 -15.62 29.92 4.60
C GLY A 235 -16.11 29.37 3.26
N ILE A 236 -15.57 28.20 2.83
CA ILE A 236 -15.89 27.60 1.54
C ILE A 236 -17.14 26.73 1.68
N THR A 237 -18.17 27.01 0.89
CA THR A 237 -19.33 26.14 0.74
C THR A 237 -19.24 25.46 -0.62
N ILE A 238 -19.12 24.13 -0.61
CA ILE A 238 -19.18 23.32 -1.83
C ILE A 238 -20.65 23.06 -2.17
N PRO A 239 -21.11 23.42 -3.39
CA PRO A 239 -22.47 23.12 -3.78
C PRO A 239 -22.70 21.60 -3.80
N ASN A 240 -23.84 21.17 -3.24
CA ASN A 240 -24.24 19.77 -3.32
C ASN A 240 -24.68 19.46 -4.76
N VAL A 241 -23.80 18.87 -5.55
CA VAL A 241 -24.12 18.44 -6.92
C VAL A 241 -24.62 17.00 -6.83
N ASP A 242 -25.92 16.82 -6.70
CA ASP A 242 -26.51 15.50 -6.84
C ASP A 242 -26.55 15.07 -8.32
N ASN A 243 -26.67 13.76 -8.54
CA ASN A 243 -26.70 13.17 -9.88
C ASN A 243 -28.14 13.09 -10.46
N GLU A 244 -29.12 13.76 -9.87
CA GLU A 244 -30.48 13.78 -10.40
C GLU A 244 -30.52 14.45 -11.77
N LEU A 245 -31.40 13.96 -12.65
CA LEU A 245 -31.49 14.41 -14.05
C LEU A 245 -31.74 15.91 -14.16
N ASN A 246 -32.54 16.47 -13.24
CA ASN A 246 -32.84 17.88 -13.16
C ASN A 246 -31.64 18.77 -12.82
N ASN A 247 -30.64 18.23 -12.11
CA ASN A 247 -29.43 18.94 -11.72
C ASN A 247 -28.29 18.80 -12.74
N ARG A 248 -28.52 18.03 -13.82
CA ARG A 248 -27.58 17.93 -14.96
C ARG A 248 -27.78 19.07 -15.97
N ILE A 249 -28.83 19.83 -15.86
CA ILE A 249 -29.12 20.99 -16.73
C ILE A 249 -28.90 22.26 -15.92
N PHE A 250 -27.90 23.04 -16.26
CA PHE A 250 -27.68 24.36 -15.66
C PHE A 250 -27.51 25.42 -16.75
N TYR A 251 -27.88 26.63 -16.42
CA TYR A 251 -27.74 27.78 -17.29
C TYR A 251 -26.52 28.60 -16.85
N SER A 252 -25.63 28.92 -17.78
CA SER A 252 -24.53 29.83 -17.55
C SER A 252 -24.55 30.96 -18.56
N SER A 253 -24.27 32.20 -18.12
CA SER A 253 -24.09 33.32 -19.06
C SER A 253 -22.73 33.23 -19.72
N PHE A 254 -22.62 33.69 -20.96
CA PHE A 254 -21.36 33.71 -21.71
C PHE A 254 -20.22 34.45 -20.96
N SER A 255 -20.59 35.47 -20.18
CA SER A 255 -19.65 36.22 -19.33
C SER A 255 -19.05 35.39 -18.18
N LYS A 256 -19.63 34.23 -17.87
CA LYS A 256 -19.15 33.31 -16.84
C LYS A 256 -18.28 32.16 -17.40
N ILE A 257 -18.14 32.08 -18.74
CA ILE A 257 -17.29 31.09 -19.39
C ILE A 257 -15.84 31.60 -19.32
N GLU A 258 -15.01 30.91 -18.58
CA GLU A 258 -13.60 31.26 -18.40
C GLU A 258 -12.73 30.50 -19.41
N GLY A 259 -11.73 31.21 -19.99
CA GLY A 259 -10.70 30.59 -20.82
C GLY A 259 -11.20 29.94 -22.11
N ASN A 260 -12.34 30.37 -22.66
CA ASN A 260 -12.99 29.78 -23.85
C ASN A 260 -13.38 28.29 -23.67
N ARG A 261 -13.40 27.79 -22.44
CA ARG A 261 -13.73 26.40 -22.16
C ARG A 261 -15.24 26.27 -21.86
N ILE A 262 -15.98 25.77 -22.85
CA ILE A 262 -17.40 25.40 -22.71
C ILE A 262 -17.44 23.95 -22.20
N ASP A 263 -17.15 23.77 -20.93
CA ASP A 263 -17.12 22.46 -20.28
C ASP A 263 -18.02 22.51 -19.04
N PRO A 264 -19.14 21.76 -19.04
CA PRO A 264 -20.07 21.73 -17.90
C PRO A 264 -19.40 21.26 -16.61
N ILE A 265 -18.53 20.25 -16.70
CA ILE A 265 -17.85 19.67 -15.54
C ILE A 265 -16.89 20.70 -14.93
N TYR A 266 -16.12 21.39 -15.76
CA TYR A 266 -15.24 22.46 -15.31
C TYR A 266 -16.03 23.59 -14.61
N SER A 267 -17.13 24.02 -15.21
CA SER A 267 -17.97 25.08 -14.65
C SER A 267 -18.60 24.71 -13.31
N LEU A 268 -18.95 23.44 -13.11
CA LEU A 268 -19.53 22.93 -11.86
C LEU A 268 -18.53 22.79 -10.74
N TYR A 269 -17.31 22.32 -11.03
CA TYR A 269 -16.36 21.92 -10.00
C TYR A 269 -15.20 22.89 -9.79
N LEU A 270 -14.82 23.68 -10.78
CA LEU A 270 -13.64 24.55 -10.75
C LEU A 270 -13.94 26.00 -11.18
N GLY A 271 -15.05 26.24 -11.85
CA GLY A 271 -15.43 27.57 -12.28
C GLY A 271 -15.79 28.50 -11.11
N LYS A 272 -15.99 29.79 -11.40
CA LYS A 272 -16.32 30.83 -10.40
C LYS A 272 -17.56 30.52 -9.53
N ASN A 273 -18.43 29.62 -9.98
CA ASN A 273 -19.64 29.23 -9.25
C ASN A 273 -19.47 27.89 -8.48
N ALA A 274 -18.30 27.25 -8.57
CA ALA A 274 -18.08 25.93 -7.96
C ALA A 274 -18.06 25.97 -6.43
N SER A 275 -17.68 27.10 -5.85
CA SER A 275 -17.74 27.33 -4.41
C SER A 275 -17.92 28.81 -4.09
N SER A 276 -18.66 29.13 -3.04
CA SER A 276 -18.63 30.46 -2.42
C SER A 276 -17.64 30.47 -1.27
N THR A 277 -16.97 31.58 -1.05
CA THR A 277 -16.04 31.78 0.08
C THR A 277 -16.27 33.17 0.69
N GLU A 278 -16.00 33.29 1.99
CA GLU A 278 -16.03 34.57 2.70
C GLU A 278 -14.89 35.52 2.25
N TYR A 279 -13.81 34.93 1.68
CA TYR A 279 -12.65 35.67 1.20
C TYR A 279 -12.73 35.91 -0.31
N LYS A 280 -12.10 37.00 -0.75
CA LYS A 280 -11.98 37.29 -2.19
C LYS A 280 -11.14 36.19 -2.87
N ASN A 281 -11.67 35.62 -3.91
CA ASN A 281 -10.90 34.69 -4.75
C ASN A 281 -9.98 35.41 -5.74
N ILE A 282 -8.81 34.84 -5.96
CA ILE A 282 -7.84 35.27 -6.97
C ILE A 282 -7.43 34.05 -7.82
N SER A 283 -7.19 34.27 -9.11
CA SER A 283 -6.74 33.18 -9.98
C SER A 283 -5.29 32.79 -9.65
N LEU A 284 -5.01 31.47 -9.67
CA LEU A 284 -3.69 30.92 -9.34
C LEU A 284 -2.57 31.54 -10.19
N ARG A 285 -2.81 31.80 -11.49
CA ARG A 285 -1.86 32.49 -12.40
C ARG A 285 -1.37 33.86 -11.89
N SER A 286 -2.19 34.55 -11.09
CA SER A 286 -1.84 35.89 -10.59
C SER A 286 -0.84 35.84 -9.46
N ILE A 287 -0.75 34.72 -8.71
CA ILE A 287 0.02 34.60 -7.48
C ILE A 287 1.09 33.51 -7.52
N ALA A 288 1.05 32.61 -8.51
CA ALA A 288 2.01 31.51 -8.63
C ALA A 288 2.63 31.44 -10.03
N HIS A 289 3.83 30.93 -10.10
CA HIS A 289 4.42 30.40 -11.32
C HIS A 289 3.82 29.01 -11.59
N ILE A 290 3.48 28.74 -12.85
CA ILE A 290 2.94 27.45 -13.29
C ILE A 290 3.66 27.09 -14.56
N VAL A 291 4.60 26.15 -14.45
CA VAL A 291 5.51 25.77 -15.53
C VAL A 291 5.47 24.25 -15.77
N LYS A 292 5.86 23.82 -16.96
CA LYS A 292 6.03 22.38 -17.24
C LYS A 292 7.34 21.89 -16.67
N GLY A 293 7.37 20.63 -16.21
CA GLY A 293 8.59 19.92 -15.91
C GLY A 293 9.47 19.71 -17.15
N ASN A 294 10.72 19.33 -16.95
CA ASN A 294 11.69 19.10 -18.02
C ASN A 294 11.66 17.63 -18.43
N ALA A 295 11.56 17.36 -19.72
CA ALA A 295 11.61 15.99 -20.21
C ALA A 295 12.93 15.30 -19.78
N LEU A 296 12.80 14.05 -19.30
CA LEU A 296 13.91 13.19 -18.94
C LEU A 296 13.66 11.83 -19.59
N SER A 297 14.52 11.43 -20.51
CA SER A 297 14.42 10.11 -21.12
C SER A 297 15.05 9.05 -20.21
N SER A 298 14.64 7.80 -20.34
CA SER A 298 15.21 6.70 -19.54
C SER A 298 16.72 6.51 -19.78
N SER A 299 17.24 6.93 -20.93
CA SER A 299 18.67 6.90 -21.28
C SER A 299 19.48 7.99 -20.57
N ASP A 300 18.82 9.05 -20.11
CA ASP A 300 19.47 10.21 -19.48
C ASP A 300 19.40 10.17 -17.94
N VAL A 301 18.76 9.11 -17.42
CA VAL A 301 18.71 8.87 -15.97
C VAL A 301 20.05 8.34 -15.51
N GLU A 302 20.68 9.08 -14.60
CA GLU A 302 21.91 8.69 -13.91
C GLU A 302 21.60 8.32 -12.45
N ASP A 303 22.33 7.35 -11.91
CA ASP A 303 22.13 6.88 -10.55
C ASP A 303 22.31 8.01 -9.52
N GLY A 304 21.34 8.18 -8.65
CA GLY A 304 21.34 9.21 -7.63
C GLY A 304 20.18 9.06 -6.64
N ASN A 305 20.03 10.04 -5.74
CA ASN A 305 19.04 10.01 -4.66
C ASN A 305 17.92 11.06 -4.84
N ILE A 306 17.93 11.81 -5.93
CA ILE A 306 16.90 12.82 -6.21
C ILE A 306 15.68 12.14 -6.83
N PRO A 307 14.50 12.20 -6.20
CA PRO A 307 13.32 11.55 -6.75
C PRO A 307 12.87 12.23 -8.04
N VAL A 308 12.56 11.43 -9.06
CA VAL A 308 11.98 11.90 -10.33
C VAL A 308 10.47 11.88 -10.23
N ILE A 309 9.83 13.02 -10.44
CA ILE A 309 8.38 13.20 -10.35
C ILE A 309 7.81 13.29 -11.77
N ALA A 310 6.95 12.33 -12.08
CA ALA A 310 6.29 12.19 -13.37
C ALA A 310 4.75 12.18 -13.23
N GLY A 311 4.04 11.56 -14.14
CA GLY A 311 2.57 11.49 -14.20
C GLY A 311 1.89 10.58 -13.17
N GLY A 312 2.64 10.01 -12.19
CA GLY A 312 2.12 9.08 -11.18
C GLY A 312 1.84 9.70 -9.82
N GLN A 313 1.53 8.85 -8.85
CA GLN A 313 1.37 9.20 -7.43
C GLN A 313 2.62 8.89 -6.60
N THR A 314 3.63 8.31 -7.20
CA THR A 314 4.91 7.95 -6.57
C THR A 314 6.05 8.31 -7.50
N SER A 315 7.26 8.47 -6.95
CA SER A 315 8.46 8.60 -7.76
C SER A 315 8.83 7.23 -8.34
N PRO A 316 8.85 7.06 -9.68
CA PRO A 316 9.15 5.78 -10.30
C PRO A 316 10.64 5.40 -10.20
N TYR A 317 11.54 6.39 -10.11
CA TYR A 317 13.00 6.21 -10.03
C TYR A 317 13.67 7.47 -9.49
N SER A 318 14.98 7.42 -9.28
CA SER A 318 15.80 8.55 -8.80
C SER A 318 16.83 8.94 -9.85
N HIS A 319 17.33 10.19 -9.76
CA HIS A 319 18.34 10.79 -10.61
C HIS A 319 19.41 11.48 -9.76
N ASN A 320 20.55 11.83 -10.35
CA ASN A 320 21.66 12.49 -9.65
C ASN A 320 21.52 14.03 -9.57
N GLN A 321 20.60 14.64 -10.33
CA GLN A 321 20.40 16.06 -10.40
C GLN A 321 18.95 16.44 -10.05
N ALA A 322 18.79 17.60 -9.41
CA ALA A 322 17.52 18.25 -9.20
C ALA A 322 17.31 19.38 -10.21
N ASN A 323 16.06 19.60 -10.65
CA ASN A 323 15.69 20.80 -11.37
C ASN A 323 14.84 21.77 -10.52
N TYR A 324 14.48 21.35 -9.30
CA TYR A 324 13.83 22.18 -8.27
C TYR A 324 14.38 21.80 -6.89
N GLU A 325 14.71 22.82 -6.07
CA GLU A 325 15.33 22.65 -4.74
C GLU A 325 14.33 22.31 -3.62
N GLY A 326 13.06 22.20 -3.93
CA GLY A 326 11.96 21.99 -2.97
C GLY A 326 11.06 23.21 -2.82
N ASN A 327 10.15 23.17 -1.86
CA ASN A 327 9.05 24.12 -1.68
C ASN A 327 8.24 24.33 -2.97
N VAL A 328 7.93 23.25 -3.66
CA VAL A 328 7.17 23.27 -4.90
C VAL A 328 6.02 22.25 -4.86
N ILE A 329 4.99 22.54 -5.65
CA ILE A 329 3.86 21.65 -5.87
C ILE A 329 4.01 21.06 -7.28
N THR A 330 3.81 19.75 -7.42
CA THR A 330 3.65 19.15 -8.74
C THR A 330 2.22 18.72 -8.97
N VAL A 331 1.76 18.82 -10.22
CA VAL A 331 0.48 18.31 -10.67
C VAL A 331 0.74 17.41 -11.88
N SER A 332 0.42 16.13 -11.76
CA SER A 332 0.64 15.14 -12.82
C SER A 332 -0.02 15.59 -14.13
N ALA A 333 0.73 15.61 -15.23
CA ALA A 333 0.24 16.15 -16.51
C ALA A 333 -0.50 15.12 -17.34
N SER A 334 -0.18 13.82 -17.21
CA SER A 334 -0.72 12.77 -18.07
C SER A 334 -0.98 11.46 -17.35
N GLY A 335 -1.74 10.54 -18.00
CA GLY A 335 -2.01 9.19 -17.52
C GLY A 335 -3.18 9.10 -16.54
N ALA A 336 -3.38 7.93 -15.94
CA ALA A 336 -4.52 7.65 -15.06
C ALA A 336 -4.60 8.59 -13.83
N TYR A 337 -3.49 9.17 -13.43
CA TYR A 337 -3.40 10.10 -12.30
C TYR A 337 -3.18 11.56 -12.74
N ALA A 338 -3.46 11.92 -14.00
CA ALA A 338 -3.39 13.30 -14.46
C ALA A 338 -4.19 14.22 -13.51
N GLY A 339 -3.56 15.28 -13.01
CA GLY A 339 -4.15 16.18 -12.02
C GLY A 339 -3.84 15.83 -10.56
N TYR A 340 -3.08 14.77 -10.26
CA TYR A 340 -2.65 14.48 -8.89
C TYR A 340 -1.75 15.59 -8.35
N VAL A 341 -2.15 16.19 -7.24
CA VAL A 341 -1.44 17.30 -6.57
C VAL A 341 -0.54 16.75 -5.48
N TRP A 342 0.75 17.08 -5.55
CA TRP A 342 1.76 16.65 -4.61
C TRP A 342 2.68 17.81 -4.22
N TYR A 343 3.03 17.92 -2.94
CA TYR A 343 3.97 18.93 -2.41
C TYR A 343 5.33 18.30 -2.10
N HIS A 344 6.39 19.01 -2.42
CA HIS A 344 7.76 18.57 -2.21
C HIS A 344 8.55 19.61 -1.40
N ASP A 345 8.98 19.19 -0.20
CA ASP A 345 9.86 20.00 0.65
C ASP A 345 11.34 19.92 0.22
N ASN A 346 11.73 18.80 -0.38
CA ASN A 346 13.10 18.44 -0.74
C ASN A 346 13.36 18.60 -2.24
N PRO A 347 14.64 18.61 -2.67
CA PRO A 347 14.98 18.63 -4.08
C PRO A 347 14.33 17.48 -4.88
N ILE A 348 13.82 17.81 -6.07
CA ILE A 348 13.21 16.87 -7.01
C ILE A 348 13.68 17.12 -8.44
N TYR A 349 13.53 16.12 -9.30
CA TYR A 349 13.53 16.31 -10.74
C TYR A 349 12.09 16.17 -11.26
N ALA A 350 11.46 17.26 -11.64
CA ALA A 350 10.11 17.29 -12.18
C ALA A 350 10.13 17.09 -13.70
N THR A 351 9.42 16.07 -14.22
CA THR A 351 9.38 15.74 -15.64
C THR A 351 7.96 15.85 -16.22
N ASP A 352 7.17 14.79 -16.30
CA ASP A 352 5.82 14.81 -16.89
C ASP A 352 4.77 15.32 -15.88
N CYS A 353 4.98 16.55 -15.41
CA CYS A 353 4.08 17.24 -14.48
C CYS A 353 4.12 18.77 -14.71
N CYS A 354 3.13 19.44 -14.16
CA CYS A 354 3.16 20.90 -14.00
C CYS A 354 3.77 21.22 -12.63
N VAL A 355 4.68 22.19 -12.55
CA VAL A 355 5.28 22.64 -11.30
C VAL A 355 4.71 24.00 -10.93
N ILE A 356 4.28 24.16 -9.68
CA ILE A 356 3.62 25.35 -9.16
C ILE A 356 4.36 25.80 -7.91
N PHE A 357 4.70 27.08 -7.83
CA PHE A 357 5.28 27.70 -6.66
C PHE A 357 4.90 29.20 -6.59
N SER A 358 4.88 29.75 -5.41
CA SER A 358 4.49 31.14 -5.18
C SER A 358 5.40 32.13 -5.93
N LYS A 359 4.82 33.22 -6.40
CA LYS A 359 5.58 34.40 -6.91
C LYS A 359 6.14 35.25 -5.78
N ASP A 360 5.52 35.22 -4.62
CA ASP A 360 5.86 35.99 -3.43
C ASP A 360 5.41 35.22 -2.17
N GLU A 361 6.37 34.54 -1.53
CA GLU A 361 6.15 33.75 -0.31
C GLU A 361 5.71 34.60 0.89
N LEU A 362 6.02 35.90 0.91
CA LEU A 362 5.57 36.79 1.97
C LEU A 362 4.09 37.17 1.85
N ARG A 363 3.53 36.94 0.67
CA ARG A 363 2.10 37.22 0.39
C ARG A 363 1.26 35.95 0.28
N PHE A 364 1.80 34.92 -0.40
CA PHE A 364 1.17 33.61 -0.56
C PHE A 364 2.20 32.52 -0.36
N MET A 365 2.02 31.69 0.66
CA MET A 365 2.88 30.54 0.91
C MET A 365 2.60 29.42 -0.09
N THR A 366 3.63 28.86 -0.70
CA THR A 366 3.47 27.66 -1.57
C THR A 366 2.78 26.50 -0.83
N LYS A 367 3.08 26.29 0.47
CA LYS A 367 2.38 25.30 1.29
C LYS A 367 0.88 25.59 1.42
N TYR A 368 0.48 26.85 1.58
CA TYR A 368 -0.95 27.21 1.60
C TYR A 368 -1.61 26.94 0.24
N LEU A 369 -0.95 27.28 -0.86
CA LEU A 369 -1.45 26.97 -2.20
C LEU A 369 -1.64 25.46 -2.37
N PHE A 370 -0.70 24.66 -1.87
CA PHE A 370 -0.83 23.20 -1.89
C PHE A 370 -2.08 22.72 -1.16
N GLU A 371 -2.36 23.21 0.05
CA GLU A 371 -3.53 22.78 0.82
C GLU A 371 -4.84 23.12 0.09
N VAL A 372 -4.93 24.31 -0.49
CA VAL A 372 -6.11 24.72 -1.27
C VAL A 372 -6.25 23.90 -2.55
N LEU A 373 -5.15 23.63 -3.26
CA LEU A 373 -5.18 22.79 -4.47
C LEU A 373 -5.52 21.33 -4.14
N LYS A 374 -5.05 20.83 -2.99
CA LYS A 374 -5.37 19.48 -2.52
C LYS A 374 -6.85 19.32 -2.18
N LEU A 375 -7.46 20.32 -1.54
CA LEU A 375 -8.90 20.38 -1.32
C LEU A 375 -9.68 20.35 -2.66
N GLN A 376 -9.13 20.93 -3.72
CA GLN A 376 -9.73 20.95 -5.07
C GLN A 376 -9.38 19.68 -5.89
N GLN A 377 -8.67 18.70 -5.34
CA GLN A 377 -8.17 17.51 -6.04
C GLN A 377 -9.26 16.78 -6.85
N LYS A 378 -10.46 16.59 -6.27
CA LYS A 378 -11.58 15.93 -6.95
C LYS A 378 -12.03 16.71 -8.17
N GLY A 379 -12.06 18.04 -8.08
CA GLY A 379 -12.42 18.94 -9.18
C GLY A 379 -11.35 18.90 -10.29
N ILE A 380 -10.06 18.90 -9.92
CA ILE A 380 -8.96 18.80 -10.88
C ILE A 380 -9.01 17.47 -11.64
N TYR A 381 -9.27 16.35 -10.98
CA TYR A 381 -9.46 15.05 -11.66
C TYR A 381 -10.62 15.07 -12.67
N ARG A 382 -11.75 15.69 -12.30
CA ARG A 382 -12.91 15.80 -13.20
C ARG A 382 -12.67 16.73 -14.39
N SER A 383 -11.65 17.61 -14.32
CA SER A 383 -11.26 18.49 -15.41
C SER A 383 -10.34 17.86 -16.44
N GLN A 384 -9.93 16.59 -16.26
CA GLN A 384 -9.12 15.86 -17.23
C GLN A 384 -9.73 15.90 -18.63
N THR A 385 -8.88 16.04 -19.66
CA THR A 385 -9.25 15.98 -21.07
C THR A 385 -8.55 14.83 -21.75
N GLY A 386 -9.18 14.23 -22.77
CA GLY A 386 -8.64 13.09 -23.51
C GLY A 386 -9.26 11.76 -23.08
N ALA A 387 -9.92 11.06 -24.04
CA ALA A 387 -10.63 9.81 -23.76
C ALA A 387 -9.70 8.60 -23.60
N ALA A 388 -8.60 8.55 -24.36
CA ALA A 388 -7.65 7.42 -24.32
C ALA A 388 -6.54 7.62 -23.28
N GLN A 389 -6.09 8.84 -23.14
CA GLN A 389 -5.08 9.23 -22.15
C GLN A 389 -5.49 10.56 -21.51
N PRO A 390 -5.89 10.55 -20.24
CA PRO A 390 -6.24 11.78 -19.53
C PRO A 390 -5.07 12.76 -19.43
N HIS A 391 -5.34 14.05 -19.61
CA HIS A 391 -4.38 15.13 -19.45
C HIS A 391 -4.94 16.29 -18.62
N VAL A 392 -4.05 16.95 -17.87
CA VAL A 392 -4.29 18.24 -17.21
C VAL A 392 -3.22 19.22 -17.69
N TYR A 393 -3.64 20.36 -18.19
CA TYR A 393 -2.73 21.35 -18.77
C TYR A 393 -2.49 22.53 -17.81
N THR A 394 -1.36 23.21 -17.98
CA THR A 394 -1.05 24.43 -17.22
C THR A 394 -2.16 25.49 -17.33
N ALA A 395 -2.81 25.59 -18.49
CA ALA A 395 -3.91 26.52 -18.72
C ALA A 395 -5.12 26.24 -17.80
N ASP A 396 -5.42 24.96 -17.55
CA ASP A 396 -6.52 24.55 -16.65
C ASP A 396 -6.21 24.95 -15.21
N LEU A 397 -4.97 24.74 -14.77
CA LEU A 397 -4.50 25.08 -13.43
C LEU A 397 -4.43 26.59 -13.20
N GLN A 398 -4.09 27.37 -14.22
CA GLN A 398 -3.98 28.83 -14.14
C GLN A 398 -5.28 29.51 -13.70
N MET A 399 -6.42 28.91 -14.00
CA MET A 399 -7.74 29.46 -13.73
C MET A 399 -8.30 29.08 -12.37
N LEU A 400 -7.63 28.18 -11.62
CA LEU A 400 -8.08 27.76 -10.29
C LEU A 400 -8.17 28.93 -9.33
N ASN A 401 -9.23 28.96 -8.54
CA ASN A 401 -9.51 30.04 -7.60
C ASN A 401 -8.88 29.73 -6.23
N ILE A 402 -8.16 30.71 -5.72
CA ILE A 402 -7.49 30.63 -4.41
C ILE A 402 -8.06 31.72 -3.50
N PRO A 403 -8.62 31.38 -2.33
CA PRO A 403 -9.07 32.35 -1.33
C PRO A 403 -7.90 33.22 -0.82
N THR A 404 -8.09 34.55 -0.81
CA THR A 404 -7.07 35.50 -0.38
C THR A 404 -7.18 35.76 1.11
N VAL A 405 -6.50 34.96 1.91
CA VAL A 405 -6.42 35.14 3.37
C VAL A 405 -5.11 35.84 3.76
N PRO A 406 -5.04 36.55 4.90
CA PRO A 406 -3.80 37.15 5.41
C PRO A 406 -2.70 36.10 5.61
N ILE A 407 -1.44 36.51 5.46
CA ILE A 407 -0.29 35.59 5.59
C ILE A 407 -0.25 34.90 6.95
N THR A 408 -0.66 35.58 8.02
CA THR A 408 -0.78 35.01 9.36
C THR A 408 -1.78 33.85 9.38
N LYS A 409 -2.91 34.01 8.70
CA LYS A 409 -3.93 32.97 8.59
C LYS A 409 -3.46 31.79 7.73
N GLN A 410 -2.71 32.04 6.65
CA GLN A 410 -2.08 30.99 5.87
C GLN A 410 -1.11 30.17 6.75
N GLN A 411 -0.29 30.85 7.57
CA GLN A 411 0.64 30.20 8.49
C GLN A 411 -0.09 29.35 9.54
N GLU A 412 -1.20 29.83 10.12
CA GLU A 412 -2.03 29.08 11.05
C GLU A 412 -2.56 27.79 10.41
N ILE A 413 -3.15 27.92 9.21
CA ILE A 413 -3.71 26.80 8.45
C ILE A 413 -2.63 25.75 8.17
N VAL A 414 -1.48 26.16 7.60
CA VAL A 414 -0.37 25.25 7.25
C VAL A 414 0.17 24.56 8.48
N THR A 415 0.35 25.29 9.59
CA THR A 415 0.88 24.73 10.84
C THR A 415 -0.07 23.72 11.44
N TYR A 416 -1.38 24.02 11.49
CA TYR A 416 -2.40 23.12 12.01
C TYR A 416 -2.50 21.81 11.19
N ILE A 417 -2.49 21.92 9.86
CA ILE A 417 -2.54 20.74 8.97
C ILE A 417 -1.26 19.90 9.11
N ALA A 418 -0.10 20.55 9.23
CA ALA A 418 1.17 19.85 9.43
C ALA A 418 1.16 19.07 10.76
N ASP A 419 0.56 19.62 11.83
CA ASP A 419 0.37 18.90 13.11
C ASP A 419 -0.54 17.69 12.93
N ILE A 420 -1.69 17.83 12.28
CA ILE A 420 -2.60 16.70 11.97
C ILE A 420 -1.84 15.58 11.24
N ARG A 421 -1.10 15.90 10.18
CA ARG A 421 -0.34 14.90 9.41
C ARG A 421 0.75 14.24 10.25
N THR A 422 1.42 15.01 11.11
CA THR A 422 2.43 14.49 12.03
C THR A 422 1.83 13.51 13.03
N ARG A 423 0.68 13.86 13.61
CA ARG A 423 -0.05 12.99 14.54
C ARG A 423 -0.57 11.72 13.85
N ALA A 424 -1.14 11.86 12.65
CA ALA A 424 -1.60 10.70 11.87
C ALA A 424 -0.44 9.74 11.55
N LYS A 425 0.72 10.26 11.14
CA LYS A 425 1.92 9.46 10.90
C LYS A 425 2.44 8.79 12.17
N ALA A 426 2.38 9.47 13.30
CA ALA A 426 2.77 8.89 14.60
C ALA A 426 1.86 7.71 14.97
N LEU A 427 0.54 7.84 14.81
CA LEU A 427 -0.42 6.77 15.05
C LEU A 427 -0.18 5.56 14.12
N GLN A 428 0.05 5.77 12.84
CA GLN A 428 0.38 4.70 11.90
C GLN A 428 1.68 3.97 12.30
N THR A 429 2.69 4.72 12.75
CA THR A 429 3.97 4.16 13.22
C THR A 429 3.77 3.38 14.51
N GLU A 430 2.99 3.90 15.46
CA GLU A 430 2.62 3.23 16.71
C GLU A 430 1.91 1.90 16.42
N GLY A 431 0.92 1.89 15.52
CA GLY A 431 0.21 0.68 15.11
C GLY A 431 1.13 -0.40 14.54
N LYS A 432 2.05 -0.01 13.65
CA LYS A 432 3.07 -0.92 13.11
C LYS A 432 3.97 -1.48 14.22
N THR A 433 4.42 -0.63 15.15
CA THR A 433 5.29 -1.02 16.26
C THR A 433 4.59 -2.00 17.19
N ILE A 434 3.30 -1.80 17.50
CA ILE A 434 2.48 -2.70 18.33
C ILE A 434 2.48 -4.10 17.70
N LEU A 435 2.19 -4.20 16.40
CA LEU A 435 2.13 -5.49 15.72
C LEU A 435 3.49 -6.18 15.66
N GLU A 436 4.56 -5.45 15.33
CA GLU A 436 5.92 -6.04 15.28
C GLU A 436 6.43 -6.49 16.65
N ASN A 437 6.09 -5.77 17.71
CA ASN A 437 6.37 -6.20 19.09
C ASN A 437 5.60 -7.47 19.45
N ALA A 438 4.34 -7.55 19.03
CA ALA A 438 3.51 -8.72 19.26
C ALA A 438 4.05 -9.96 18.51
N LYS A 439 4.45 -9.81 17.25
CA LYS A 439 5.09 -10.88 16.48
C LYS A 439 6.35 -11.41 17.19
N ARG A 440 7.25 -10.50 17.61
CA ARG A 440 8.45 -10.89 18.38
C ARG A 440 8.11 -11.60 19.69
N LYS A 441 7.08 -11.13 20.40
CA LYS A 441 6.66 -11.80 21.62
C LYS A 441 6.10 -13.19 21.37
N VAL A 442 5.35 -13.38 20.28
CA VAL A 442 4.87 -14.70 19.85
C VAL A 442 6.03 -15.60 19.46
N GLU A 443 7.05 -15.09 18.76
CA GLU A 443 8.27 -15.84 18.46
C GLU A 443 8.95 -16.33 19.75
N GLN A 444 9.10 -15.47 20.75
CA GLN A 444 9.63 -15.86 22.06
C GLN A 444 8.75 -16.93 22.76
N MET A 445 7.43 -16.86 22.63
CA MET A 445 6.51 -17.86 23.20
C MET A 445 6.61 -19.23 22.51
N ILE A 446 7.12 -19.29 21.30
CA ILE A 446 7.16 -20.50 20.46
C ILE A 446 8.57 -21.05 20.34
N ILE A 447 9.57 -20.20 20.12
CA ILE A 447 10.96 -20.57 19.86
C ILE A 447 11.83 -20.41 21.11
N GLY A 448 11.54 -19.47 22.00
CA GLY A 448 12.24 -19.32 23.29
C GLY A 448 13.42 -18.35 23.28
N GLU A 449 13.57 -17.51 22.26
CA GLU A 449 14.62 -16.46 22.18
C GLU A 449 14.08 -15.05 22.41
#